data_ff4f55712e178b3e0947b73c64632602
#
_entry.id   ff4f55712e178b3e0947b73c64632602
#
_cell.length_a   1.000
_cell.length_b   1.000
_cell.length_c   1.000
_cell.angle_alpha   90.00
_cell.angle_beta   90.00
_cell.angle_gamma   90.00
#
_symmetry.space_group_name_H-M   'P 1'
#
loop_
_entity.id
_entity.type
_entity.pdbx_description
1 polymer ?
#
loop_
_entity_poly.entity_id
_entity_poly.type
_entity_poly.pdbx_seq_one_letter_code
_entity_poly.pdbx_strand_id
1 'polypeptide(L)'
;LEEVDRFIEHEIKPLENSNDNIRFFDHRREDARTDWERNGLPNEEWEALLGEAKRRAIAAGIFSYPFPSVHGGRDGGNLGMAIIREHLAAKGLGLHNDLQNEHSIVGNNIGLLLMLEYGTPEQQADWLPGLKSATRGFAFGITEPDHGSDATHMETVAVRDGDDWVI
;
A
#
# COMPACT_ATOMS: atom_id res chain seq x y z
N LEU A 1 6.60 18.50 -1.72
CA LEU A 1 7.58 17.76 -0.91
C LEU A 1 7.64 18.27 0.53
N GLU A 2 7.58 19.55 0.78
CA GLU A 2 7.58 20.13 2.15
C GLU A 2 6.48 19.57 3.07
N GLU A 3 5.30 19.29 2.52
CA GLU A 3 4.20 18.66 3.26
C GLU A 3 4.55 17.21 3.64
N VAL A 4 5.16 16.48 2.72
CA VAL A 4 5.64 15.10 2.97
C VAL A 4 6.74 15.12 4.03
N ASP A 5 7.67 16.07 3.97
CA ASP A 5 8.72 16.23 4.98
C ASP A 5 8.15 16.52 6.37
N ARG A 6 7.20 17.45 6.47
CA ARG A 6 6.54 17.74 7.75
C ARG A 6 5.82 16.52 8.31
N PHE A 7 5.12 15.77 7.45
CA PHE A 7 4.46 14.54 7.84
C PHE A 7 5.45 13.50 8.39
N ILE A 8 6.57 13.28 7.70
CA ILE A 8 7.60 12.36 8.16
C ILE A 8 8.17 12.79 9.52
N GLU A 9 8.54 14.05 9.67
CA GLU A 9 9.15 14.55 10.90
C GLU A 9 8.19 14.52 12.10
N HIS A 10 6.92 14.85 11.91
CA HIS A 10 5.98 15.00 13.02
C HIS A 10 5.15 13.75 13.30
N GLU A 11 4.94 12.88 12.31
CA GLU A 11 4.07 11.72 12.45
C GLU A 11 4.82 10.39 12.34
N ILE A 12 5.76 10.26 11.41
CA ILE A 12 6.40 8.96 11.11
C ILE A 12 7.62 8.73 12.01
N LYS A 13 8.52 9.69 12.14
CA LYS A 13 9.72 9.54 12.98
C LYS A 13 9.41 9.31 14.46
N PRO A 14 8.40 9.97 15.07
CA PRO A 14 8.00 9.63 16.43
C PRO A 14 7.52 8.20 16.61
N LEU A 15 6.81 7.65 15.62
CA LEU A 15 6.41 6.24 15.62
C LEU A 15 7.62 5.30 15.51
N GLU A 16 8.52 5.58 14.59
CA GLU A 16 9.75 4.80 14.37
C GLU A 16 10.61 4.73 15.63
N ASN A 17 10.71 5.85 16.36
CA ASN A 17 11.55 5.96 17.56
C ASN A 17 10.88 5.48 18.85
N SER A 18 9.60 5.10 18.81
CA SER A 18 8.87 4.60 19.97
C SER A 18 8.99 3.07 20.10
N ASN A 19 8.91 2.56 21.34
CA ASN A 19 8.78 1.11 21.63
C ASN A 19 9.80 0.19 20.93
N ASP A 20 11.05 0.65 20.75
CA ASP A 20 12.09 -0.09 20.00
C ASP A 20 11.70 -0.43 18.54
N ASN A 21 10.81 0.35 17.92
CA ASN A 21 10.38 0.11 16.55
C ASN A 21 11.52 0.25 15.54
N ILE A 22 12.60 0.95 15.90
CA ILE A 22 13.82 1.06 15.10
C ILE A 22 14.41 -0.33 14.74
N ARG A 23 14.13 -1.38 15.54
CA ARG A 23 14.57 -2.74 15.25
C ARG A 23 14.08 -3.28 13.92
N PHE A 24 12.93 -2.81 13.43
CA PHE A 24 12.38 -3.21 12.14
C PHE A 24 13.17 -2.68 10.93
N PHE A 25 14.04 -1.69 11.15
CA PHE A 25 14.86 -1.04 10.12
C PHE A 25 16.36 -1.32 10.30
N ASP A 26 16.74 -2.07 11.33
CA ASP A 26 18.11 -2.52 11.53
C ASP A 26 18.34 -3.79 10.70
N HIS A 27 19.18 -3.69 9.65
CA HIS A 27 19.54 -4.82 8.79
C HIS A 27 20.13 -6.03 9.52
N ARG A 28 20.62 -5.85 10.75
CA ARG A 28 21.09 -6.95 11.62
C ARG A 28 19.94 -7.69 12.29
N ARG A 29 18.73 -7.17 12.20
CA ARG A 29 17.48 -7.73 12.73
C ARG A 29 16.47 -7.95 11.61
N GLU A 30 16.93 -8.39 10.44
CA GLU A 30 16.08 -8.58 9.25
C GLU A 30 14.89 -9.49 9.50
N ASP A 31 14.99 -10.40 10.47
CA ASP A 31 13.88 -11.28 10.88
C ASP A 31 12.85 -10.59 11.79
N ALA A 32 13.09 -9.36 12.23
CA ALA A 32 12.16 -8.68 13.16
C ALA A 32 10.75 -8.46 12.55
N ARG A 33 10.64 -8.38 11.22
CA ARG A 33 9.38 -8.20 10.51
C ARG A 33 8.62 -9.50 10.26
N THR A 34 9.28 -10.65 10.43
CA THR A 34 8.74 -11.97 10.09
C THR A 34 8.70 -12.86 11.32
N ASP A 35 7.57 -13.50 11.53
CA ASP A 35 7.39 -14.51 12.59
C ASP A 35 7.58 -15.91 11.99
N TRP A 36 8.79 -16.43 12.14
CA TRP A 36 9.16 -17.76 11.64
C TRP A 36 8.51 -18.89 12.41
N GLU A 37 8.10 -18.69 13.66
CA GLU A 37 7.37 -19.67 14.44
C GLU A 37 5.93 -19.82 13.95
N ARG A 38 5.40 -18.78 13.28
CA ARG A 38 4.09 -18.77 12.62
C ARG A 38 4.18 -18.95 11.11
N ASN A 39 5.08 -19.79 10.62
CA ASN A 39 5.25 -20.13 9.21
C ASN A 39 5.61 -18.93 8.31
N GLY A 40 6.37 -17.98 8.83
CA GLY A 40 6.82 -16.82 8.05
C GLY A 40 5.74 -15.75 7.84
N LEU A 41 4.72 -15.72 8.68
CA LEU A 41 3.74 -14.63 8.67
C LEU A 41 4.39 -13.31 9.12
N PRO A 42 3.83 -12.16 8.72
CA PRO A 42 4.28 -10.88 9.25
C PRO A 42 4.15 -10.84 10.79
N ASN A 43 5.13 -10.21 11.43
CA ASN A 43 5.09 -9.97 12.87
C ASN A 43 3.93 -9.03 13.21
N GLU A 44 3.15 -9.35 14.23
CA GLU A 44 1.97 -8.57 14.63
C GLU A 44 2.29 -7.13 15.03
N GLU A 45 3.43 -6.93 15.72
CA GLU A 45 3.86 -5.57 16.10
C GLU A 45 4.28 -4.73 14.89
N TRP A 46 4.87 -5.38 13.88
CA TRP A 46 5.18 -4.75 12.60
C TRP A 46 3.90 -4.33 11.85
N GLU A 47 2.92 -5.22 11.76
CA GLU A 47 1.63 -4.93 11.13
C GLU A 47 0.86 -3.82 11.86
N ALA A 48 0.91 -3.81 13.20
CA ALA A 48 0.32 -2.75 14.00
C ALA A 48 0.98 -1.39 13.75
N LEU A 49 2.32 -1.36 13.63
CA LEU A 49 3.08 -0.15 13.30
C LEU A 49 2.72 0.39 11.92
N LEU A 50 2.66 -0.49 10.90
CA LEU A 50 2.23 -0.10 9.55
C LEU A 50 0.80 0.41 9.54
N GLY A 51 -0.10 -0.24 10.24
CA GLY A 51 -1.50 0.17 10.37
C GLY A 51 -1.64 1.56 10.99
N GLU A 52 -0.85 1.87 12.03
CA GLU A 52 -0.83 3.20 12.64
C GLU A 52 -0.29 4.26 11.67
N ALA A 53 0.81 3.96 10.99
CA ALA A 53 1.40 4.86 10.01
C ALA A 53 0.40 5.18 8.86
N LYS A 54 -0.32 4.17 8.36
CA LYS A 54 -1.38 4.34 7.35
C LYS A 54 -2.53 5.21 7.86
N ARG A 55 -3.00 5.00 9.10
CA ARG A 55 -4.06 5.83 9.69
C ARG A 55 -3.66 7.31 9.76
N ARG A 56 -2.41 7.60 10.14
CA ARG A 56 -1.87 8.97 10.16
C ARG A 56 -1.75 9.55 8.75
N ALA A 57 -1.30 8.76 7.77
CA ALA A 57 -1.22 9.20 6.38
C ALA A 57 -2.59 9.50 5.76
N ILE A 58 -3.61 8.71 6.11
CA ILE A 58 -5.00 8.97 5.72
C ILE A 58 -5.49 10.29 6.33
N ALA A 59 -5.28 10.48 7.63
CA ALA A 59 -5.69 11.71 8.32
C ALA A 59 -5.00 12.96 7.77
N ALA A 60 -3.74 12.84 7.35
CA ALA A 60 -2.97 13.91 6.70
C ALA A 60 -3.32 14.12 5.21
N GLY A 61 -4.17 13.28 4.61
CA GLY A 61 -4.50 13.33 3.19
C GLY A 61 -3.35 12.94 2.25
N ILE A 62 -2.28 12.33 2.78
CA ILE A 62 -1.12 11.89 2.01
C ILE A 62 -1.40 10.55 1.34
N PHE A 63 -2.08 9.65 2.04
CA PHE A 63 -2.47 8.34 1.50
C PHE A 63 -3.32 8.47 0.24
N SER A 64 -4.22 9.43 0.20
CA SER A 64 -5.14 9.65 -0.92
C SER A 64 -4.56 10.48 -2.06
N TYR A 65 -3.25 10.79 -2.05
CA TYR A 65 -2.62 11.63 -3.09
C TYR A 65 -2.96 11.21 -4.53
N PRO A 66 -2.87 9.90 -4.93
CA PRO A 66 -3.14 9.49 -6.31
C PRO A 66 -4.63 9.30 -6.62
N PHE A 67 -5.51 9.38 -5.62
CA PHE A 67 -6.94 9.19 -5.87
C PHE A 67 -7.54 10.37 -6.61
N PRO A 68 -8.58 10.13 -7.44
CA PRO A 68 -9.36 11.20 -8.03
C PRO A 68 -9.94 12.14 -6.96
N SER A 69 -9.93 13.44 -7.24
CA SER A 69 -10.42 14.46 -6.30
C SER A 69 -11.88 14.27 -5.92
N VAL A 70 -12.71 13.77 -6.85
CA VAL A 70 -14.13 13.41 -6.61
C VAL A 70 -14.27 12.27 -5.59
N HIS A 71 -13.22 11.53 -5.30
CA HIS A 71 -13.16 10.47 -4.30
C HIS A 71 -12.32 10.85 -3.07
N GLY A 72 -12.01 12.14 -2.91
CA GLY A 72 -11.26 12.68 -1.78
C GLY A 72 -9.74 12.62 -1.93
N GLY A 73 -9.26 12.42 -3.16
CA GLY A 73 -7.84 12.45 -3.50
C GLY A 73 -7.34 13.81 -4.00
N ARG A 74 -6.16 13.82 -4.58
CA ARG A 74 -5.49 15.02 -5.10
C ARG A 74 -5.13 14.90 -6.60
N ASP A 75 -5.74 13.94 -7.32
CA ASP A 75 -5.47 13.65 -8.73
C ASP A 75 -3.97 13.44 -9.03
N GLY A 76 -3.23 12.87 -8.08
CA GLY A 76 -1.79 12.67 -8.17
C GLY A 76 -1.42 11.67 -9.27
N GLY A 77 -0.66 12.12 -10.26
CA GLY A 77 -0.20 11.28 -11.36
C GLY A 77 1.11 10.55 -11.07
N ASN A 78 1.49 9.64 -11.99
CA ASN A 78 2.70 8.83 -11.89
C ASN A 78 3.99 9.64 -11.73
N LEU A 79 4.08 10.80 -12.38
CA LEU A 79 5.25 11.69 -12.22
C LEU A 79 5.37 12.19 -10.78
N GLY A 80 4.27 12.65 -10.18
CA GLY A 80 4.26 13.10 -8.80
C GLY A 80 4.63 11.96 -7.83
N MET A 81 4.11 10.76 -8.06
CA MET A 81 4.47 9.56 -7.29
C MET A 81 5.95 9.21 -7.43
N ALA A 82 6.53 9.29 -8.64
CA ALA A 82 7.95 9.05 -8.86
C ALA A 82 8.84 10.05 -8.10
N ILE A 83 8.48 11.34 -8.14
CA ILE A 83 9.21 12.39 -7.40
C ILE A 83 9.12 12.17 -5.89
N ILE A 84 7.95 11.80 -5.35
CA ILE A 84 7.80 11.49 -3.92
C ILE A 84 8.67 10.29 -3.55
N ARG A 85 8.67 9.23 -4.35
CA ARG A 85 9.47 8.02 -4.09
C ARG A 85 10.96 8.30 -4.10
N GLU A 86 11.45 9.05 -5.07
CA GLU A 86 12.85 9.48 -5.12
C GLU A 86 13.23 10.28 -3.87
N HIS A 87 12.38 11.24 -3.49
CA HIS A 87 12.59 12.07 -2.31
C HIS A 87 12.65 11.25 -1.01
N LEU A 88 11.75 10.27 -0.86
CA LEU A 88 11.74 9.36 0.30
C LEU A 88 12.98 8.46 0.32
N ALA A 89 13.37 7.90 -0.83
CA ALA A 89 14.57 7.08 -0.94
C ALA A 89 15.85 7.82 -0.55
N ALA A 90 15.95 9.10 -0.89
CA ALA A 90 17.09 9.94 -0.53
C ALA A 90 17.25 10.18 0.99
N LYS A 91 16.22 9.91 1.79
CA LYS A 91 16.26 10.04 3.26
C LYS A 91 16.93 8.86 3.97
N GLY A 92 17.27 7.79 3.26
CA GLY A 92 17.83 6.56 3.84
C GLY A 92 16.77 5.58 4.33
N LEU A 93 17.19 4.60 5.16
CA LEU A 93 16.28 3.57 5.69
C LEU A 93 15.43 4.12 6.84
N GLY A 94 14.17 3.71 6.89
CA GLY A 94 13.25 4.08 7.95
C GLY A 94 11.80 3.73 7.60
N LEU A 95 10.88 3.93 8.53
CA LEU A 95 9.45 3.68 8.35
C LEU A 95 8.86 4.47 7.17
N HIS A 96 9.43 5.63 6.87
CA HIS A 96 9.02 6.43 5.70
C HIS A 96 9.26 5.71 4.36
N ASN A 97 10.14 4.71 4.28
CA ASN A 97 10.32 3.92 3.06
C ASN A 97 9.16 2.97 2.79
N ASP A 98 8.46 2.55 3.83
CA ASP A 98 7.22 1.76 3.69
C ASP A 98 6.05 2.60 3.15
N LEU A 99 6.27 3.93 3.01
CA LEU A 99 5.39 4.83 2.25
C LEU A 99 5.41 4.56 0.74
N GLN A 100 6.32 3.75 0.24
CA GLN A 100 6.57 3.55 -1.20
C GLN A 100 6.09 2.22 -1.77
N ASN A 101 5.64 1.29 -0.92
CA ASN A 101 5.22 -0.03 -1.33
C ASN A 101 3.82 -0.01 -1.95
N GLU A 102 3.43 -1.11 -2.59
CA GLU A 102 2.08 -1.34 -3.12
C GLU A 102 1.00 -1.27 -2.03
N HIS A 103 1.39 -1.53 -0.78
CA HIS A 103 0.59 -1.34 0.42
C HIS A 103 0.87 0.00 1.12
N SER A 104 1.31 0.98 0.38
CA SER A 104 2.00 2.15 0.89
C SER A 104 1.11 3.10 1.70
N ILE A 105 1.80 3.86 2.55
CA ILE A 105 1.27 4.96 3.34
C ILE A 105 0.99 6.18 2.43
N VAL A 106 1.70 6.33 1.32
CA VAL A 106 1.46 7.36 0.28
C VAL A 106 0.77 6.72 -0.91
N GLY A 107 -0.38 6.21 -0.70
CA GLY A 107 -1.36 5.73 -1.63
C GLY A 107 -0.91 5.31 -3.04
N ASN A 108 -0.50 4.06 -3.20
CA ASN A 108 -0.53 3.39 -4.48
C ASN A 108 -1.63 2.32 -4.44
N ASN A 109 -2.87 2.75 -4.27
CA ASN A 109 -3.97 1.80 -4.15
C ASN A 109 -4.53 1.45 -5.52
N ILE A 110 -3.80 0.60 -6.25
CA ILE A 110 -4.23 0.07 -7.55
C ILE A 110 -5.61 -0.60 -7.43
N GLY A 111 -5.87 -1.33 -6.34
CA GLY A 111 -7.17 -1.96 -6.09
C GLY A 111 -8.31 -0.96 -6.06
N LEU A 112 -8.10 0.23 -5.49
CA LEU A 112 -9.11 1.30 -5.53
C LEU A 112 -9.34 1.80 -6.95
N LEU A 113 -8.27 2.04 -7.71
CA LEU A 113 -8.37 2.53 -9.09
C LEU A 113 -9.04 1.50 -10.00
N LEU A 114 -8.70 0.21 -9.87
CA LEU A 114 -9.36 -0.88 -10.59
C LEU A 114 -10.84 -0.98 -10.24
N MET A 115 -11.18 -0.84 -8.95
CA MET A 115 -12.58 -0.86 -8.52
C MET A 115 -13.38 0.32 -9.06
N LEU A 116 -12.77 1.50 -9.15
CA LEU A 116 -13.41 2.68 -9.76
C LEU A 116 -13.62 2.52 -11.26
N GLU A 117 -12.69 1.88 -11.96
CA GLU A 117 -12.76 1.73 -13.42
C GLU A 117 -13.66 0.56 -13.85
N TYR A 118 -13.58 -0.59 -13.16
CA TYR A 118 -14.20 -1.84 -13.60
C TYR A 118 -15.26 -2.39 -12.67
N GLY A 119 -15.37 -1.90 -11.44
CA GLY A 119 -16.36 -2.37 -10.47
C GLY A 119 -17.77 -1.92 -10.80
N THR A 120 -18.77 -2.79 -10.57
CA THR A 120 -20.18 -2.38 -10.63
C THR A 120 -20.50 -1.38 -9.54
N PRO A 121 -21.60 -0.62 -9.63
CA PRO A 121 -22.01 0.31 -8.56
C PRO A 121 -22.13 -0.37 -7.19
N GLU A 122 -22.62 -1.61 -7.14
CA GLU A 122 -22.76 -2.40 -5.91
C GLU A 122 -21.40 -2.79 -5.35
N GLN A 123 -20.47 -3.25 -6.19
CA GLN A 123 -19.10 -3.57 -5.80
C GLN A 123 -18.37 -2.32 -5.31
N GLN A 124 -18.52 -1.20 -6.00
CA GLN A 124 -17.93 0.08 -5.57
C GLN A 124 -18.48 0.51 -4.20
N ALA A 125 -19.78 0.41 -3.97
CA ALA A 125 -20.40 0.77 -2.70
C ALA A 125 -19.89 -0.09 -1.53
N ASP A 126 -19.64 -1.39 -1.76
CA ASP A 126 -19.12 -2.30 -0.74
C ASP A 126 -17.61 -2.15 -0.51
N TRP A 127 -16.79 -2.02 -1.58
CA TRP A 127 -15.33 -2.10 -1.48
C TRP A 127 -14.65 -0.77 -1.24
N LEU A 128 -15.09 0.32 -1.88
CA LEU A 128 -14.37 1.61 -1.83
C LEU A 128 -14.20 2.17 -0.41
N PRO A 129 -15.17 2.08 0.51
CA PRO A 129 -14.96 2.57 1.88
C PRO A 129 -13.78 1.88 2.58
N GLY A 130 -13.68 0.56 2.46
CA GLY A 130 -12.59 -0.23 3.06
C GLY A 130 -11.24 0.02 2.40
N LEU A 131 -11.20 0.17 1.09
CA LEU A 131 -9.97 0.49 0.36
C LEU A 131 -9.46 1.91 0.69
N LYS A 132 -10.35 2.89 0.81
CA LYS A 132 -9.99 4.27 1.19
C LYS A 132 -9.48 4.39 2.62
N SER A 133 -10.05 3.61 3.53
CA SER A 133 -9.65 3.60 4.94
C SER A 133 -8.50 2.62 5.25
N ALA A 134 -7.99 1.91 4.23
CA ALA A 134 -6.99 0.86 4.36
C ALA A 134 -7.40 -0.28 5.33
N THR A 135 -8.70 -0.50 5.56
CA THR A 135 -9.25 -1.61 6.33
C THR A 135 -9.50 -2.86 5.49
N ARG A 136 -9.49 -2.71 4.16
CA ARG A 136 -9.46 -3.80 3.19
C ARG A 136 -8.18 -3.70 2.38
N GLY A 137 -7.54 -4.84 2.15
CA GLY A 137 -6.36 -4.98 1.29
C GLY A 137 -6.72 -5.46 -0.10
N PHE A 138 -5.74 -5.39 -0.99
CA PHE A 138 -5.78 -5.92 -2.34
C PHE A 138 -4.48 -6.69 -2.59
N ALA A 139 -4.57 -7.84 -3.22
CA ALA A 139 -3.41 -8.65 -3.57
C ALA A 139 -3.45 -8.99 -5.06
N PHE A 140 -2.29 -8.99 -5.69
CA PHE A 140 -2.11 -9.40 -7.07
C PHE A 140 -1.60 -10.84 -7.16
N GLY A 141 -2.27 -11.69 -7.96
CA GLY A 141 -1.76 -12.95 -8.43
C GLY A 141 -1.59 -12.86 -9.95
N ILE A 142 -0.63 -12.06 -10.42
CA ILE A 142 -0.54 -11.67 -11.83
C ILE A 142 0.49 -12.46 -12.63
N THR A 143 1.51 -13.04 -11.99
CA THR A 143 2.57 -13.77 -12.68
C THR A 143 2.09 -15.17 -13.07
N GLU A 144 2.14 -15.46 -14.35
CA GLU A 144 1.84 -16.78 -14.91
C GLU A 144 3.14 -17.56 -15.18
N PRO A 145 3.08 -18.92 -15.35
CA PRO A 145 4.28 -19.72 -15.63
C PRO A 145 5.11 -19.24 -16.80
N ASP A 146 4.46 -18.83 -17.89
CA ASP A 146 5.10 -18.42 -19.13
C ASP A 146 5.20 -16.88 -19.29
N HIS A 147 4.53 -16.10 -18.42
CA HIS A 147 4.42 -14.64 -18.53
C HIS A 147 4.74 -13.96 -17.19
N GLY A 148 5.97 -13.46 -17.03
CA GLY A 148 6.39 -12.65 -15.88
C GLY A 148 6.41 -11.16 -16.21
N SER A 149 7.47 -10.71 -16.88
CA SER A 149 7.65 -9.30 -17.25
C SER A 149 6.63 -8.79 -18.26
N ASP A 150 6.09 -9.67 -19.10
CA ASP A 150 5.06 -9.34 -20.06
C ASP A 150 3.65 -9.63 -19.52
N ALA A 151 3.27 -8.85 -18.52
CA ALA A 151 1.95 -8.95 -17.90
C ALA A 151 0.79 -8.53 -18.82
N THR A 152 1.08 -8.04 -20.03
CA THR A 152 0.07 -7.67 -21.02
C THR A 152 -0.40 -8.87 -21.84
N HIS A 153 0.31 -9.99 -21.79
CA HIS A 153 -0.01 -11.24 -22.48
C HIS A 153 -0.56 -12.33 -21.55
N MET A 154 -1.37 -11.95 -20.56
CA MET A 154 -1.97 -12.92 -19.66
C MET A 154 -2.87 -13.90 -20.42
N GLU A 155 -2.71 -15.20 -20.12
CA GLU A 155 -3.50 -16.30 -20.67
C GLU A 155 -4.61 -16.77 -19.74
N THR A 156 -4.53 -16.42 -18.44
CA THR A 156 -5.57 -16.73 -17.46
C THR A 156 -6.88 -16.06 -17.84
N VAL A 157 -7.92 -16.84 -17.97
CA VAL A 157 -9.27 -16.38 -18.29
C VAL A 157 -10.26 -16.84 -17.24
N ALA A 158 -11.25 -16.00 -16.96
CA ALA A 158 -12.38 -16.37 -16.11
C ALA A 158 -13.56 -16.79 -17.02
N VAL A 159 -14.06 -18.01 -16.83
CA VAL A 159 -15.18 -18.56 -17.58
C VAL A 159 -16.38 -18.71 -16.65
N ARG A 160 -17.54 -18.23 -17.09
CA ARG A 160 -18.76 -18.34 -16.29
C ARG A 160 -19.29 -19.77 -16.29
N ASP A 161 -19.61 -20.29 -15.08
CA ASP A 161 -20.25 -21.58 -14.86
C ASP A 161 -21.43 -21.39 -13.89
N GLY A 162 -22.64 -21.25 -14.46
CA GLY A 162 -23.83 -20.92 -13.68
C GLY A 162 -23.71 -19.54 -13.00
N ASP A 163 -23.76 -19.54 -11.68
CA ASP A 163 -23.60 -18.33 -10.85
C ASP A 163 -22.15 -18.08 -10.41
N ASP A 164 -21.24 -19.01 -10.72
CA ASP A 164 -19.83 -18.96 -10.35
C ASP A 164 -18.92 -18.58 -11.54
N TRP A 165 -17.65 -18.31 -11.23
CA TRP A 165 -16.58 -18.13 -12.19
C TRP A 165 -15.48 -19.16 -11.94
N VAL A 166 -15.04 -19.82 -13.01
CA VAL A 166 -13.89 -20.74 -12.99
C VAL A 166 -12.69 -19.99 -13.62
N ILE A 167 -11.55 -20.02 -12.95
CA ILE A 167 -10.29 -19.40 -13.35
C ILE A 167 -9.25 -20.49 -13.58
#